data_bcaae93617dd46469273a6e288b0ea4c
#
_entry.id   bcaae93617dd46469273a6e288b0ea4c
#
_cell.length_a   1.000
_cell.length_b   1.000
_cell.length_c   1.000
_cell.angle_alpha   90.00
_cell.angle_beta   90.00
_cell.angle_gamma   90.00
#
_symmetry.space_group_name_H-M   'P 1'
#
loop_
_entity.id
_entity.type
_entity.pdbx_description
1 polymer ?
#
loop_
_entity_poly.entity_id
_entity_poly.type
_entity_poly.pdbx_seq_one_letter_code
_entity_poly.pdbx_strand_id
1 'polypeptide(L)'
;MNDAATPGAGHNVPPLSLHVPQPAARPGDTPMFDQIRAIAAVAQPRPPIDAAPEGIRPLAYGLIRVLNDDGMAGGEWDPGLAPEVLRRGLRAMMLTRAYDERMVRVQRQGKSSFYMKSTGEEAVAVAAAMALDRGDMCFPTYRQQGLLVARDWPLRDMMNQVYSNTGDRLKGRQMPVFYSSREAGFFSISGNLCTQYSQAVGWAMGSAASQDTRIAAAWVGDGATAEGDFHYALTFASVYRAPVVLNIVNNQWAISSFAGFAGGEATTFAARGLAYGLPSLRVDGNDFLAVYAATRWAADRARANLGATVIELFTYRRDAHSTSDDPTRYRPADEPDAWPLGDPVERLKAHLIAIGEWDEAQDAALATELAEHVKAEGKASEALGTLHSGARIASSTMFDDVYKDMPPHLERQRREFSGL
;
A
#
# COMPACT_ATOMS: atom_id res chain seq x y z
N MET A 1 -52.86 13.00 49.49
CA MET A 1 -52.45 14.09 48.63
C MET A 1 -50.96 14.01 48.50
N ASN A 2 -50.48 13.43 47.40
CA ASN A 2 -49.07 13.32 47.07
C ASN A 2 -48.76 14.37 46.02
N ASP A 3 -48.10 15.46 46.42
CA ASP A 3 -47.47 16.37 45.49
C ASP A 3 -46.30 15.71 44.83
N ALA A 4 -46.49 15.25 43.60
CA ALA A 4 -45.41 14.86 42.73
C ALA A 4 -44.73 16.16 42.25
N ALA A 5 -43.55 16.46 42.75
CA ALA A 5 -42.69 17.52 42.28
C ALA A 5 -42.41 17.34 40.80
N THR A 6 -42.93 18.27 39.97
CA THR A 6 -42.57 18.40 38.56
C THR A 6 -41.07 18.69 38.49
N PRO A 7 -40.28 17.90 37.69
CA PRO A 7 -38.89 18.23 37.50
C PRO A 7 -38.77 19.61 36.84
N GLY A 8 -37.91 20.44 37.43
CA GLY A 8 -37.75 21.84 37.08
C GLY A 8 -37.45 22.05 35.59
N ALA A 9 -37.98 23.20 35.12
CA ALA A 9 -37.84 23.70 33.79
C ALA A 9 -36.38 23.70 33.32
N GLY A 10 -36.20 23.01 32.19
CA GLY A 10 -34.96 22.64 31.62
C GLY A 10 -34.00 23.76 31.30
N HIS A 11 -32.79 23.40 31.46
CA HIS A 11 -31.74 23.97 30.65
C HIS A 11 -32.12 23.73 29.18
N ASN A 12 -31.96 24.77 28.35
CA ASN A 12 -32.15 24.75 26.89
C ASN A 12 -31.00 23.92 26.30
N VAL A 13 -30.98 22.62 26.57
CA VAL A 13 -29.99 21.68 25.99
C VAL A 13 -30.51 21.33 24.61
N PRO A 14 -29.73 21.61 23.55
CA PRO A 14 -30.12 21.21 22.21
C PRO A 14 -30.32 19.68 22.13
N PRO A 15 -31.20 19.22 21.26
CA PRO A 15 -31.38 17.78 21.07
C PRO A 15 -30.07 17.13 20.66
N LEU A 16 -29.82 15.89 21.17
CA LEU A 16 -28.64 15.13 20.81
C LEU A 16 -28.67 14.82 19.31
N SER A 17 -27.52 14.98 18.67
CA SER A 17 -27.32 14.65 17.24
C SER A 17 -26.04 13.84 17.06
N LEU A 18 -26.05 12.94 16.05
CA LEU A 18 -24.85 12.23 15.68
C LEU A 18 -24.06 13.04 14.64
N HIS A 19 -22.75 13.11 14.84
CA HIS A 19 -21.86 13.60 13.80
C HIS A 19 -21.71 12.50 12.74
N VAL A 20 -21.95 12.85 11.47
CA VAL A 20 -21.71 11.98 10.32
C VAL A 20 -20.57 12.60 9.52
N PRO A 21 -19.40 11.94 9.46
CA PRO A 21 -18.27 12.44 8.70
C PRO A 21 -18.63 12.75 7.25
N GLN A 22 -18.10 13.84 6.71
CA GLN A 22 -18.37 14.28 5.34
C GLN A 22 -17.06 14.49 4.59
N PRO A 23 -16.95 14.02 3.32
CA PRO A 23 -15.78 14.34 2.49
C PRO A 23 -15.73 15.85 2.23
N ALA A 24 -14.51 16.34 1.98
CA ALA A 24 -14.28 17.77 1.69
C ALA A 24 -15.02 18.25 0.43
N ALA A 25 -15.23 17.36 -0.53
CA ALA A 25 -15.96 17.64 -1.76
C ALA A 25 -16.79 16.41 -2.20
N ARG A 26 -17.93 16.66 -2.82
CA ARG A 26 -18.81 15.64 -3.43
C ARG A 26 -18.84 15.82 -4.94
N PRO A 27 -19.40 14.89 -5.72
CA PRO A 27 -19.57 15.05 -7.16
C PRO A 27 -20.26 16.38 -7.48
N GLY A 28 -19.57 17.21 -8.26
CA GLY A 28 -20.03 18.57 -8.63
C GLY A 28 -19.46 19.71 -7.77
N ASP A 29 -18.81 19.42 -6.65
CA ASP A 29 -18.11 20.42 -5.86
C ASP A 29 -16.68 20.63 -6.38
N THR A 30 -16.09 21.79 -6.04
CA THR A 30 -14.65 22.05 -6.28
C THR A 30 -13.83 21.50 -5.13
N PRO A 31 -12.84 20.62 -5.37
CA PRO A 31 -11.96 20.08 -4.35
C PRO A 31 -11.12 21.20 -3.69
N MET A 32 -11.01 21.21 -2.36
CA MET A 32 -10.18 22.15 -1.60
C MET A 32 -9.24 21.40 -0.65
N PHE A 33 -7.94 21.69 -0.74
CA PHE A 33 -6.89 21.01 0.00
C PHE A 33 -5.92 21.96 0.74
N ASP A 34 -6.37 23.16 1.11
CA ASP A 34 -5.53 24.20 1.73
C ASP A 34 -4.85 23.74 3.02
N GLN A 35 -5.55 22.93 3.81
CA GLN A 35 -4.99 22.37 5.05
C GLN A 35 -3.80 21.44 4.76
N ILE A 36 -3.84 20.68 3.67
CA ILE A 36 -2.75 19.78 3.27
C ILE A 36 -1.54 20.61 2.83
N ARG A 37 -1.75 21.68 2.07
CA ARG A 37 -0.68 22.61 1.66
C ARG A 37 0.01 23.24 2.87
N ALA A 38 -0.76 23.66 3.87
CA ALA A 38 -0.23 24.26 5.09
C ALA A 38 0.63 23.27 5.90
N ILE A 39 0.19 22.02 6.05
CA ILE A 39 0.97 20.97 6.74
C ILE A 39 2.22 20.60 5.94
N ALA A 40 2.12 20.52 4.62
CA ALA A 40 3.22 20.17 3.73
C ALA A 40 4.35 21.23 3.70
N ALA A 41 4.06 22.47 4.08
CA ALA A 41 5.03 23.56 4.10
C ALA A 41 5.98 23.53 5.32
N VAL A 42 5.71 22.69 6.34
CA VAL A 42 6.46 22.65 7.59
C VAL A 42 7.51 21.56 7.56
N ALA A 43 8.79 21.94 7.62
CA ALA A 43 9.90 20.98 7.70
C ALA A 43 9.85 20.19 9.02
N GLN A 44 10.13 18.89 8.94
CA GLN A 44 10.15 17.98 10.08
C GLN A 44 11.59 17.56 10.41
N PRO A 45 12.01 17.53 11.70
CA PRO A 45 13.32 17.05 12.09
C PRO A 45 13.44 15.53 11.92
N ARG A 46 14.66 15.05 11.66
CA ARG A 46 14.96 13.62 11.63
C ARG A 46 15.60 13.18 12.94
N PRO A 47 14.90 12.43 13.78
CA PRO A 47 15.44 11.96 15.04
C PRO A 47 16.45 10.80 14.81
N PRO A 48 17.36 10.54 15.77
CA PRO A 48 18.14 9.31 15.77
C PRO A 48 17.22 8.09 15.89
N ILE A 49 17.69 6.92 15.40
CA ILE A 49 16.86 5.70 15.34
C ILE A 49 16.45 5.18 16.74
N ASP A 50 17.22 5.49 17.77
CA ASP A 50 16.99 5.12 19.17
C ASP A 50 16.14 6.12 19.96
N ALA A 51 15.66 7.19 19.29
CA ALA A 51 14.79 8.17 19.93
C ALA A 51 13.57 7.50 20.58
N ALA A 52 13.25 7.93 21.79
CA ALA A 52 12.05 7.44 22.49
C ALA A 52 10.77 7.93 21.79
N PRO A 53 9.71 7.10 21.75
CA PRO A 53 8.45 7.45 21.08
C PRO A 53 7.84 8.78 21.51
N GLU A 54 7.99 9.13 22.79
CA GLU A 54 7.48 10.38 23.36
C GLU A 54 8.17 11.61 22.76
N GLY A 55 9.48 11.53 22.52
CA GLY A 55 10.29 12.62 21.96
C GLY A 55 9.99 12.91 20.49
N ILE A 56 9.48 11.93 19.76
CA ILE A 56 9.19 12.06 18.32
C ILE A 56 7.70 12.14 18.01
N ARG A 57 6.86 12.22 19.04
CA ARG A 57 5.40 12.32 18.93
C ARG A 57 4.91 13.34 17.90
N PRO A 58 5.52 14.52 17.72
CA PRO A 58 5.11 15.50 16.69
C PRO A 58 5.14 14.95 15.27
N LEU A 59 6.02 13.98 14.95
CA LEU A 59 6.14 13.38 13.63
C LEU A 59 4.93 12.53 13.22
N ALA A 60 4.08 12.14 14.17
CA ALA A 60 2.82 11.47 13.87
C ALA A 60 1.76 12.44 13.32
N TYR A 61 1.94 13.75 13.47
CA TYR A 61 1.00 14.79 13.04
C TYR A 61 1.56 15.65 11.91
N GLY A 62 2.85 15.98 11.95
CA GLY A 62 3.55 16.69 10.88
C GLY A 62 3.77 15.79 9.67
N LEU A 63 3.91 16.38 8.48
CA LEU A 63 4.15 15.64 7.24
C LEU A 63 5.65 15.68 6.89
N ILE A 64 6.29 14.51 6.90
CA ILE A 64 7.68 14.35 6.46
C ILE A 64 7.71 14.42 4.93
N ARG A 65 8.45 15.39 4.39
CA ARG A 65 8.73 15.59 2.97
C ARG A 65 10.21 15.78 2.75
N VAL A 66 10.68 15.42 1.58
CA VAL A 66 12.06 15.67 1.10
C VAL A 66 12.04 16.53 -0.17
N LEU A 67 11.16 16.21 -1.12
CA LEU A 67 11.00 17.00 -2.34
C LEU A 67 10.10 18.20 -2.08
N ASN A 68 10.63 19.41 -2.31
CA ASN A 68 9.83 20.63 -2.30
C ASN A 68 9.04 20.81 -3.61
N ASP A 69 8.29 21.90 -3.71
CA ASP A 69 7.42 22.15 -4.88
C ASP A 69 8.23 22.55 -6.13
N ASP A 70 9.52 22.94 -5.99
CA ASP A 70 10.45 23.21 -7.09
C ASP A 70 11.20 21.95 -7.55
N GLY A 71 10.86 20.78 -7.02
CA GLY A 71 11.50 19.51 -7.35
C GLY A 71 12.87 19.30 -6.70
N MET A 72 13.33 20.19 -5.81
CA MET A 72 14.60 20.04 -5.12
C MET A 72 14.45 19.24 -3.83
N ALA A 73 15.40 18.35 -3.57
CA ALA A 73 15.50 17.64 -2.30
C ALA A 73 16.10 18.51 -1.21
N GLY A 74 15.65 18.35 0.03
CA GLY A 74 16.19 19.07 1.17
C GLY A 74 15.64 18.61 2.51
N GLY A 75 16.21 19.20 3.57
CA GLY A 75 15.86 18.88 4.96
C GLY A 75 16.62 17.68 5.51
N GLU A 76 16.43 17.41 6.80
CA GLU A 76 17.16 16.35 7.51
C GLU A 76 16.79 14.93 7.08
N TRP A 77 15.63 14.77 6.41
CA TRP A 77 15.17 13.50 5.89
C TRP A 77 15.70 13.17 4.49
N ASP A 78 16.43 14.07 3.84
CA ASP A 78 17.04 13.76 2.54
C ASP A 78 18.02 12.57 2.69
N PRO A 79 17.73 11.44 2.00
CA PRO A 79 18.61 10.27 2.06
C PRO A 79 19.90 10.41 1.25
N GLY A 80 20.05 11.45 0.45
CA GLY A 80 21.22 11.67 -0.40
C GLY A 80 21.43 10.52 -1.40
N LEU A 81 20.40 10.04 -2.05
CA LEU A 81 20.48 8.90 -2.97
C LEU A 81 21.27 9.26 -4.23
N ALA A 82 22.13 8.33 -4.66
CA ALA A 82 22.82 8.45 -5.92
C ALA A 82 21.83 8.47 -7.11
N PRO A 83 22.13 9.22 -8.20
CA PRO A 83 21.24 9.34 -9.36
C PRO A 83 20.82 8.00 -9.98
N GLU A 84 21.68 6.98 -9.94
CA GLU A 84 21.38 5.63 -10.43
C GLU A 84 20.23 4.99 -9.64
N VAL A 85 20.19 5.21 -8.31
CA VAL A 85 19.13 4.70 -7.43
C VAL A 85 17.82 5.42 -7.76
N LEU A 86 17.87 6.74 -7.97
CA LEU A 86 16.70 7.55 -8.33
C LEU A 86 16.15 7.13 -9.71
N ARG A 87 17.01 6.97 -10.73
CA ARG A 87 16.61 6.48 -12.06
C ARG A 87 16.00 5.08 -12.01
N ARG A 88 16.56 4.18 -11.19
CA ARG A 88 15.98 2.85 -10.97
C ARG A 88 14.60 2.95 -10.30
N GLY A 89 14.42 3.84 -9.34
CA GLY A 89 13.13 4.12 -8.70
C GLY A 89 12.10 4.64 -9.71
N LEU A 90 12.48 5.65 -10.51
CA LEU A 90 11.64 6.19 -11.57
C LEU A 90 11.22 5.10 -12.57
N ARG A 91 12.19 4.32 -13.06
CA ARG A 91 11.92 3.20 -13.96
C ARG A 91 10.91 2.21 -13.38
N ALA A 92 11.07 1.83 -12.11
CA ALA A 92 10.18 0.88 -11.47
C ALA A 92 8.75 1.44 -11.28
N MET A 93 8.60 2.71 -10.95
CA MET A 93 7.29 3.36 -10.87
C MET A 93 6.62 3.48 -12.24
N MET A 94 7.36 3.91 -13.28
CA MET A 94 6.86 3.97 -14.65
C MET A 94 6.48 2.60 -15.20
N LEU A 95 7.28 1.56 -14.92
CA LEU A 95 6.97 0.18 -15.29
C LEU A 95 5.70 -0.33 -14.59
N THR A 96 5.53 -0.04 -13.30
CA THR A 96 4.33 -0.38 -12.56
C THR A 96 3.09 0.25 -13.20
N ARG A 97 3.16 1.52 -13.56
CA ARG A 97 2.07 2.25 -14.23
C ARG A 97 1.75 1.67 -15.62
N ALA A 98 2.77 1.41 -16.42
CA ALA A 98 2.60 0.81 -17.76
C ALA A 98 1.99 -0.61 -17.67
N TYR A 99 2.39 -1.39 -16.68
CA TYR A 99 1.82 -2.69 -16.37
C TYR A 99 0.33 -2.57 -15.97
N ASP A 100 -0.01 -1.67 -15.07
CA ASP A 100 -1.38 -1.41 -14.61
C ASP A 100 -2.29 -1.03 -15.78
N GLU A 101 -1.84 -0.12 -16.66
CA GLU A 101 -2.57 0.29 -17.87
C GLU A 101 -2.82 -0.89 -18.81
N ARG A 102 -1.85 -1.78 -18.96
CA ARG A 102 -2.02 -2.98 -19.77
C ARG A 102 -3.07 -3.91 -19.16
N MET A 103 -3.02 -4.15 -17.85
CA MET A 103 -3.92 -5.09 -17.18
C MET A 103 -5.37 -4.60 -17.13
N VAL A 104 -5.60 -3.29 -17.00
CA VAL A 104 -6.95 -2.72 -17.13
C VAL A 104 -7.49 -2.92 -18.54
N ARG A 105 -6.68 -2.68 -19.57
CA ARG A 105 -7.11 -2.94 -20.97
C ARG A 105 -7.44 -4.41 -21.21
N VAL A 106 -6.67 -5.31 -20.64
CA VAL A 106 -6.88 -6.76 -20.68
C VAL A 106 -8.21 -7.13 -20.03
N GLN A 107 -8.50 -6.56 -18.87
CA GLN A 107 -9.76 -6.79 -18.18
C GLN A 107 -10.95 -6.27 -18.98
N ARG A 108 -10.87 -5.06 -19.54
CA ARG A 108 -11.92 -4.49 -20.41
C ARG A 108 -12.16 -5.29 -21.70
N GLN A 109 -11.16 -6.05 -22.16
CA GLN A 109 -11.28 -7.00 -23.26
C GLN A 109 -11.89 -8.35 -22.83
N GLY A 110 -12.27 -8.53 -21.55
CA GLY A 110 -12.79 -9.79 -21.02
C GLY A 110 -11.75 -10.89 -20.87
N LYS A 111 -10.45 -10.58 -21.00
CA LYS A 111 -9.36 -11.57 -20.89
C LYS A 111 -8.96 -11.87 -19.44
N SER A 112 -9.36 -11.03 -18.50
CA SER A 112 -9.23 -11.19 -17.05
C SER A 112 -10.55 -10.77 -16.40
N SER A 113 -10.88 -11.37 -15.24
CA SER A 113 -12.13 -11.07 -14.51
C SER A 113 -12.10 -9.74 -13.77
N PHE A 114 -10.91 -9.31 -13.30
CA PHE A 114 -10.79 -8.22 -12.35
C PHE A 114 -9.39 -7.61 -12.39
N TYR A 115 -9.28 -6.31 -12.04
CA TYR A 115 -7.98 -5.66 -11.83
C TYR A 115 -8.08 -4.44 -10.90
N MET A 116 -6.97 -4.11 -10.22
CA MET A 116 -6.81 -2.92 -9.40
C MET A 116 -5.48 -2.22 -9.73
N LYS A 117 -5.54 -0.94 -10.12
CA LYS A 117 -4.37 -0.10 -10.39
C LYS A 117 -3.79 0.49 -9.11
N SER A 118 -2.53 0.84 -9.15
CA SER A 118 -1.80 1.56 -8.09
C SER A 118 -1.54 3.03 -8.39
N THR A 119 -2.15 3.60 -9.43
CA THR A 119 -1.90 4.97 -9.89
C THR A 119 -2.07 5.99 -8.77
N GLY A 120 -1.02 6.76 -8.52
CA GLY A 120 -0.92 7.71 -7.42
C GLY A 120 -0.22 7.16 -6.17
N GLU A 121 -0.05 5.85 -6.08
CA GLU A 121 0.55 5.14 -4.94
C GLU A 121 1.87 4.43 -5.29
N GLU A 122 2.46 4.68 -6.48
CA GLU A 122 3.63 3.94 -6.95
C GLU A 122 4.84 4.11 -6.02
N ALA A 123 5.06 5.32 -5.47
CA ALA A 123 6.17 5.57 -4.56
C ALA A 123 6.01 4.81 -3.24
N VAL A 124 4.77 4.63 -2.74
CA VAL A 124 4.46 3.86 -1.53
C VAL A 124 5.05 2.45 -1.57
N ALA A 125 4.96 1.80 -2.72
CA ALA A 125 5.44 0.44 -2.90
C ALA A 125 6.92 0.39 -3.31
N VAL A 126 7.29 1.17 -4.34
CA VAL A 126 8.61 1.10 -4.97
C VAL A 126 9.70 1.63 -4.04
N ALA A 127 9.50 2.82 -3.43
CA ALA A 127 10.50 3.41 -2.55
C ALA A 127 10.71 2.55 -1.29
N ALA A 128 9.62 2.04 -0.70
CA ALA A 128 9.71 1.14 0.44
C ALA A 128 10.46 -0.17 0.09
N ALA A 129 10.16 -0.79 -1.07
CA ALA A 129 10.86 -1.98 -1.51
C ALA A 129 12.37 -1.77 -1.69
N MET A 130 12.76 -0.58 -2.16
CA MET A 130 14.16 -0.22 -2.39
C MET A 130 14.90 0.17 -1.09
N ALA A 131 14.17 0.58 -0.05
CA ALA A 131 14.73 0.88 1.27
C ALA A 131 14.92 -0.37 2.15
N LEU A 132 14.13 -1.42 1.91
CA LEU A 132 14.21 -2.71 2.59
C LEU A 132 15.28 -3.60 1.96
N ASP A 133 15.82 -4.53 2.75
CA ASP A 133 16.72 -5.55 2.22
C ASP A 133 15.91 -6.62 1.44
N ARG A 134 16.53 -7.24 0.43
CA ARG A 134 15.85 -8.26 -0.39
C ARG A 134 15.35 -9.47 0.41
N GLY A 135 15.97 -9.77 1.53
CA GLY A 135 15.60 -10.87 2.43
C GLY A 135 14.39 -10.54 3.33
N ASP A 136 14.03 -9.27 3.49
CA ASP A 136 12.92 -8.86 4.32
C ASP A 136 11.58 -9.32 3.73
N MET A 137 10.67 -9.77 4.60
CA MET A 137 9.37 -10.25 4.18
C MET A 137 8.35 -9.12 4.14
N CYS A 138 7.76 -8.88 2.97
CA CYS A 138 6.70 -7.92 2.75
C CYS A 138 5.32 -8.58 2.84
N PHE A 139 4.43 -7.98 3.61
CA PHE A 139 3.01 -8.35 3.78
C PHE A 139 2.13 -7.26 3.18
N PRO A 140 1.95 -7.25 1.86
CA PRO A 140 1.27 -6.18 1.15
C PRO A 140 -0.25 -6.32 1.13
N THR A 141 -0.93 -5.28 0.62
CA THR A 141 -2.27 -5.41 0.08
C THR A 141 -2.21 -5.64 -1.45
N TYR A 142 -3.37 -5.75 -2.05
CA TYR A 142 -3.56 -5.91 -3.51
C TYR A 142 -3.05 -4.72 -4.35
N ARG A 143 -2.62 -3.60 -3.75
CA ARG A 143 -2.21 -2.38 -4.47
C ARG A 143 -0.71 -2.09 -4.40
N GLN A 144 0.07 -2.97 -3.81
CA GLN A 144 1.52 -2.83 -3.73
C GLN A 144 2.26 -3.71 -4.75
N GLN A 145 1.71 -3.91 -5.95
CA GLN A 145 2.39 -4.61 -7.05
C GLN A 145 3.73 -4.00 -7.43
N GLY A 146 3.93 -2.71 -7.18
CA GLY A 146 5.22 -2.04 -7.33
C GLY A 146 6.35 -2.64 -6.49
N LEU A 147 6.04 -3.33 -5.37
CA LEU A 147 7.03 -4.10 -4.60
C LEU A 147 7.66 -5.22 -5.42
N LEU A 148 6.84 -5.97 -6.19
CA LEU A 148 7.32 -7.04 -7.07
C LEU A 148 8.17 -6.47 -8.20
N VAL A 149 7.73 -5.36 -8.81
CA VAL A 149 8.46 -4.68 -9.87
C VAL A 149 9.82 -4.19 -9.37
N ALA A 150 9.88 -3.53 -8.21
CA ALA A 150 11.11 -3.03 -7.61
C ALA A 150 12.08 -4.14 -7.17
N ARG A 151 11.56 -5.35 -6.94
CA ARG A 151 12.33 -6.56 -6.63
C ARG A 151 12.65 -7.42 -7.85
N ASP A 152 12.44 -6.90 -9.05
CA ASP A 152 12.74 -7.54 -10.33
C ASP A 152 12.00 -8.88 -10.53
N TRP A 153 10.79 -9.01 -9.98
CA TRP A 153 9.95 -10.17 -10.21
C TRP A 153 9.44 -10.16 -11.66
N PRO A 154 9.44 -11.29 -12.38
CA PRO A 154 9.10 -11.31 -13.80
C PRO A 154 7.66 -10.80 -14.04
N LEU A 155 7.48 -9.81 -14.91
CA LEU A 155 6.15 -9.29 -15.29
C LEU A 155 5.25 -10.39 -15.86
N ARG A 156 5.82 -11.35 -16.59
CA ARG A 156 5.08 -12.48 -17.14
C ARG A 156 4.40 -13.30 -16.05
N ASP A 157 5.08 -13.56 -14.92
CA ASP A 157 4.50 -14.29 -13.79
C ASP A 157 3.35 -13.51 -13.14
N MET A 158 3.49 -12.17 -13.02
CA MET A 158 2.42 -11.31 -12.56
C MET A 158 1.22 -11.35 -13.51
N MET A 159 1.46 -11.26 -14.82
CA MET A 159 0.42 -11.35 -15.84
C MET A 159 -0.27 -12.72 -15.87
N ASN A 160 0.49 -13.82 -15.74
CA ASN A 160 -0.05 -15.16 -15.65
C ASN A 160 -1.03 -15.32 -14.50
N GLN A 161 -0.73 -14.71 -13.36
CA GLN A 161 -1.62 -14.68 -12.20
C GLN A 161 -2.91 -13.89 -12.51
N VAL A 162 -2.81 -12.73 -13.15
CA VAL A 162 -3.99 -11.92 -13.54
C VAL A 162 -4.87 -12.63 -14.56
N TYR A 163 -4.28 -13.38 -15.48
CA TYR A 163 -5.02 -14.21 -16.44
C TYR A 163 -5.54 -15.53 -15.85
N SER A 164 -5.01 -15.96 -14.72
CA SER A 164 -5.24 -17.30 -14.13
C SER A 164 -4.98 -18.41 -15.16
N ASN A 165 -3.94 -18.27 -15.97
CA ASN A 165 -3.58 -19.19 -17.04
C ASN A 165 -2.67 -20.32 -16.55
N THR A 166 -2.24 -21.22 -17.46
CA THR A 166 -1.40 -22.37 -17.12
C THR A 166 0.01 -22.00 -16.61
N GLY A 167 0.46 -20.77 -16.80
CA GLY A 167 1.70 -20.24 -16.24
C GLY A 167 1.54 -19.63 -14.83
N ASP A 168 0.32 -19.55 -14.31
CA ASP A 168 0.09 -19.04 -12.95
C ASP A 168 0.64 -20.01 -11.90
N ARG A 169 1.65 -19.56 -11.14
CA ARG A 169 2.26 -20.35 -10.06
C ARG A 169 1.28 -20.66 -8.93
N LEU A 170 0.23 -19.85 -8.78
CA LEU A 170 -0.82 -20.06 -7.79
C LEU A 170 -1.96 -20.95 -8.32
N LYS A 171 -1.84 -21.45 -9.54
CA LYS A 171 -2.77 -22.39 -10.17
C LYS A 171 -4.24 -21.88 -10.17
N GLY A 172 -4.43 -20.58 -10.39
CA GLY A 172 -5.76 -19.97 -10.41
C GLY A 172 -6.49 -19.92 -9.06
N ARG A 173 -5.79 -20.19 -7.94
CA ARG A 173 -6.39 -20.26 -6.59
C ARG A 173 -6.62 -18.89 -5.94
N GLN A 174 -6.05 -17.83 -6.50
CA GLN A 174 -6.17 -16.47 -6.00
C GLN A 174 -6.89 -15.57 -7.01
N MET A 175 -7.57 -14.55 -6.50
CA MET A 175 -8.11 -13.49 -7.35
C MET A 175 -6.97 -12.77 -8.11
N PRO A 176 -7.25 -12.22 -9.31
CA PRO A 176 -6.29 -11.32 -9.97
C PRO A 176 -5.75 -10.24 -9.01
N VAL A 177 -4.48 -9.94 -9.12
CA VAL A 177 -3.66 -9.05 -8.26
C VAL A 177 -3.34 -9.59 -6.85
N PHE A 178 -3.81 -10.77 -6.49
CA PHE A 178 -3.48 -11.41 -5.22
C PHE A 178 -2.23 -12.28 -5.40
N TYR A 179 -1.10 -11.60 -5.57
CA TYR A 179 0.19 -12.23 -5.80
C TYR A 179 0.74 -12.93 -4.55
N SER A 180 1.66 -13.87 -4.78
CA SER A 180 2.48 -14.49 -3.76
C SER A 180 3.80 -14.94 -4.38
N SER A 181 4.91 -14.58 -3.75
CA SER A 181 6.24 -15.00 -4.18
C SER A 181 7.20 -15.04 -3.00
N ARG A 182 7.57 -16.24 -2.59
CA ARG A 182 8.57 -16.43 -1.53
C ARG A 182 9.94 -15.89 -1.94
N GLU A 183 10.33 -16.06 -3.20
CA GLU A 183 11.63 -15.64 -3.74
C GLU A 183 11.75 -14.10 -3.76
N ALA A 184 10.63 -13.40 -4.01
CA ALA A 184 10.58 -11.95 -3.94
C ALA A 184 10.36 -11.43 -2.50
N GLY A 185 10.25 -12.29 -1.49
CA GLY A 185 9.89 -11.88 -0.14
C GLY A 185 8.51 -11.21 -0.08
N PHE A 186 7.57 -11.69 -0.90
CA PHE A 186 6.23 -11.14 -1.04
C PHE A 186 5.21 -12.17 -0.56
N PHE A 187 4.66 -11.94 0.65
CA PHE A 187 3.71 -12.86 1.28
C PHE A 187 2.38 -12.86 0.55
N SER A 188 1.66 -13.97 0.64
CA SER A 188 0.33 -14.12 0.01
C SER A 188 -0.64 -13.05 0.47
N ILE A 189 -1.27 -12.37 -0.48
CA ILE A 189 -2.29 -11.37 -0.18
C ILE A 189 -3.55 -12.07 0.31
N SER A 190 -4.12 -11.56 1.41
CA SER A 190 -5.41 -11.97 1.95
C SER A 190 -6.53 -11.03 1.46
N GLY A 191 -7.69 -11.60 1.15
CA GLY A 191 -8.91 -10.83 0.89
C GLY A 191 -9.54 -10.25 2.17
N ASN A 192 -9.23 -10.84 3.33
CA ASN A 192 -9.66 -10.31 4.63
C ASN A 192 -8.78 -9.12 5.01
N LEU A 193 -9.40 -7.97 5.22
CA LEU A 193 -8.68 -6.72 5.49
C LEU A 193 -7.89 -6.82 6.80
N CYS A 194 -6.69 -6.25 6.78
CA CYS A 194 -5.79 -6.11 7.93
C CYS A 194 -5.15 -7.41 8.49
N THR A 195 -5.53 -8.61 8.04
CA THR A 195 -4.93 -9.87 8.54
C THR A 195 -3.42 -9.93 8.30
N GLN A 196 -2.92 -9.30 7.24
CA GLN A 196 -1.48 -9.22 6.94
C GLN A 196 -0.67 -8.50 8.01
N TYR A 197 -1.27 -7.62 8.82
CA TYR A 197 -0.59 -6.97 9.95
C TYR A 197 -0.26 -7.97 11.06
N SER A 198 -1.25 -8.76 11.49
CA SER A 198 -1.04 -9.82 12.48
C SER A 198 -0.06 -10.88 11.98
N GLN A 199 -0.14 -11.24 10.68
CA GLN A 199 0.79 -12.16 10.04
C GLN A 199 2.23 -11.62 10.02
N ALA A 200 2.41 -10.34 9.68
CA ALA A 200 3.73 -9.70 9.67
C ALA A 200 4.37 -9.63 11.06
N VAL A 201 3.58 -9.25 12.07
CA VAL A 201 4.04 -9.22 13.45
C VAL A 201 4.45 -10.62 13.91
N GLY A 202 3.62 -11.64 13.66
CA GLY A 202 3.94 -13.03 13.99
C GLY A 202 5.18 -13.54 13.27
N TRP A 203 5.35 -13.23 11.98
CA TRP A 203 6.54 -13.58 11.21
C TRP A 203 7.80 -12.89 11.78
N ALA A 204 7.71 -11.60 12.11
CA ALA A 204 8.81 -10.86 12.71
C ALA A 204 9.21 -11.42 14.08
N MET A 205 8.23 -11.80 14.91
CA MET A 205 8.48 -12.50 16.18
C MET A 205 9.19 -13.84 15.94
N GLY A 206 8.76 -14.61 14.93
CA GLY A 206 9.41 -15.86 14.54
C GLY A 206 10.84 -15.66 14.06
N SER A 207 11.09 -14.61 13.27
CA SER A 207 12.43 -14.22 12.82
C SER A 207 13.34 -13.92 14.02
N ALA A 208 12.89 -13.06 14.94
CA ALA A 208 13.64 -12.74 16.15
C ALA A 208 13.89 -13.98 17.06
N ALA A 209 12.87 -14.83 17.26
CA ALA A 209 13.01 -16.06 18.03
C ALA A 209 14.01 -17.05 17.41
N SER A 210 14.16 -17.03 16.09
CA SER A 210 15.12 -17.84 15.35
C SER A 210 16.50 -17.18 15.22
N GLN A 211 16.73 -16.04 15.87
CA GLN A 211 17.96 -15.25 15.76
C GLN A 211 18.30 -14.84 14.32
N ASP A 212 17.27 -14.64 13.49
CA ASP A 212 17.41 -14.15 12.11
C ASP A 212 17.54 -12.62 12.14
N THR A 213 18.18 -12.05 11.11
CA THR A 213 18.36 -10.60 10.95
C THR A 213 17.31 -9.94 10.07
N ARG A 214 16.44 -10.72 9.43
CA ARG A 214 15.38 -10.24 8.56
C ARG A 214 14.23 -9.67 9.37
N ILE A 215 13.68 -8.56 8.85
CA ILE A 215 12.50 -7.91 9.41
C ILE A 215 11.28 -8.15 8.54
N ALA A 216 10.10 -7.80 9.06
CA ALA A 216 8.89 -7.75 8.26
C ALA A 216 8.47 -6.30 7.97
N ALA A 217 7.77 -6.08 6.86
CA ALA A 217 7.09 -4.84 6.56
C ALA A 217 5.67 -5.15 6.05
N ALA A 218 4.66 -4.48 6.60
CA ALA A 218 3.27 -4.71 6.22
C ALA A 218 2.59 -3.42 5.76
N TRP A 219 1.57 -3.55 4.91
CA TRP A 219 0.76 -2.42 4.42
C TRP A 219 -0.72 -2.70 4.63
N VAL A 220 -1.46 -1.67 5.08
CA VAL A 220 -2.93 -1.66 5.11
C VAL A 220 -3.44 -0.33 4.55
N GLY A 221 -4.66 -0.33 4.01
CA GLY A 221 -5.35 0.92 3.68
C GLY A 221 -5.89 1.63 4.93
N ASP A 222 -6.19 2.92 4.79
CA ASP A 222 -6.81 3.77 5.82
C ASP A 222 -8.09 3.14 6.41
N GLY A 223 -9.01 2.68 5.56
CA GLY A 223 -10.25 2.03 5.99
C GLY A 223 -10.01 0.74 6.78
N ALA A 224 -8.98 -0.04 6.43
CA ALA A 224 -8.66 -1.28 7.12
C ALA A 224 -8.11 -1.08 8.54
N THR A 225 -7.74 0.15 8.90
CA THR A 225 -7.32 0.47 10.27
C THR A 225 -8.48 0.44 11.28
N ALA A 226 -9.72 0.31 10.82
CA ALA A 226 -10.90 0.11 11.67
C ALA A 226 -11.12 -1.37 12.06
N GLU A 227 -10.38 -2.31 11.45
CA GLU A 227 -10.47 -3.74 11.75
C GLU A 227 -9.80 -4.09 13.10
N GLY A 228 -10.32 -5.11 13.78
CA GLY A 228 -9.76 -5.59 15.05
C GLY A 228 -8.31 -6.07 14.93
N ASP A 229 -7.96 -6.69 13.80
CA ASP A 229 -6.59 -7.17 13.53
C ASP A 229 -5.55 -6.05 13.54
N PHE A 230 -5.90 -4.82 13.16
CA PHE A 230 -5.03 -3.67 13.29
C PHE A 230 -4.60 -3.45 14.76
N HIS A 231 -5.56 -3.44 15.67
CA HIS A 231 -5.33 -3.20 17.10
C HIS A 231 -4.57 -4.37 17.76
N TYR A 232 -4.88 -5.60 17.40
CA TYR A 232 -4.15 -6.78 17.90
C TYR A 232 -2.70 -6.77 17.43
N ALA A 233 -2.45 -6.46 16.17
CA ALA A 233 -1.09 -6.36 15.63
C ALA A 233 -0.26 -5.30 16.35
N LEU A 234 -0.80 -4.08 16.58
CA LEU A 234 -0.11 -3.02 17.31
C LEU A 234 0.19 -3.43 18.76
N THR A 235 -0.75 -4.11 19.44
CA THR A 235 -0.56 -4.62 20.79
C THR A 235 0.63 -5.58 20.84
N PHE A 236 0.63 -6.60 19.97
CA PHE A 236 1.71 -7.60 19.95
C PHE A 236 3.04 -7.00 19.50
N ALA A 237 3.02 -6.11 18.50
CA ALA A 237 4.23 -5.42 18.05
C ALA A 237 4.88 -4.60 19.17
N SER A 238 4.09 -3.93 20.00
CA SER A 238 4.54 -3.17 21.14
C SER A 238 5.08 -4.06 22.27
N VAL A 239 4.27 -5.02 22.74
CA VAL A 239 4.59 -5.89 23.86
C VAL A 239 5.87 -6.70 23.62
N TYR A 240 6.02 -7.27 22.43
CA TYR A 240 7.16 -8.12 22.06
C TYR A 240 8.29 -7.38 21.34
N ARG A 241 8.16 -6.07 21.12
CA ARG A 241 9.11 -5.27 20.34
C ARG A 241 9.47 -5.93 19.01
N ALA A 242 8.42 -6.43 18.32
CA ALA A 242 8.60 -7.16 17.07
C ALA A 242 9.35 -6.31 16.03
N PRO A 243 10.37 -6.85 15.32
CA PRO A 243 11.13 -6.11 14.32
C PRO A 243 10.30 -5.95 13.03
N VAL A 244 9.35 -5.02 13.01
CA VAL A 244 8.39 -4.85 11.91
C VAL A 244 8.14 -3.37 11.60
N VAL A 245 7.98 -3.06 10.31
CA VAL A 245 7.52 -1.76 9.81
C VAL A 245 6.04 -1.88 9.44
N LEU A 246 5.18 -1.08 10.04
CA LEU A 246 3.73 -1.13 9.89
C LEU A 246 3.24 0.11 9.12
N ASN A 247 2.99 -0.05 7.81
CA ASN A 247 2.61 1.03 6.92
C ASN A 247 1.09 1.14 6.77
N ILE A 248 0.55 2.33 6.98
CA ILE A 248 -0.85 2.69 6.72
C ILE A 248 -0.88 3.54 5.45
N VAL A 249 -1.44 3.02 4.38
CA VAL A 249 -1.59 3.76 3.12
C VAL A 249 -2.87 4.57 3.20
N ASN A 250 -2.73 5.83 3.58
CA ASN A 250 -3.83 6.77 3.62
C ASN A 250 -4.00 7.41 2.24
N ASN A 251 -4.71 6.72 1.37
CA ASN A 251 -5.00 7.19 0.00
C ASN A 251 -6.35 7.90 -0.12
N GLN A 252 -6.92 8.33 1.01
CA GLN A 252 -8.14 9.11 1.21
C GLN A 252 -9.45 8.33 1.00
N TRP A 253 -9.44 7.17 0.34
CA TRP A 253 -10.67 6.50 -0.07
C TRP A 253 -10.61 4.97 0.12
N ALA A 254 -11.40 4.45 1.05
CA ALA A 254 -11.71 3.03 1.19
C ALA A 254 -12.92 2.67 0.32
N ILE A 255 -12.68 2.25 -0.94
CA ILE A 255 -13.70 2.14 -1.99
C ILE A 255 -14.38 3.51 -2.17
N SER A 256 -15.64 3.63 -1.78
CA SER A 256 -16.47 4.83 -1.83
C SER A 256 -16.58 5.58 -0.48
N SER A 257 -15.95 5.05 0.58
CA SER A 257 -15.92 5.69 1.89
C SER A 257 -14.63 6.51 2.05
N PHE A 258 -14.75 7.80 2.34
CA PHE A 258 -13.57 8.63 2.57
C PHE A 258 -12.93 8.34 3.94
N ALA A 259 -11.68 8.70 4.11
CA ALA A 259 -10.85 8.40 5.28
C ALA A 259 -11.45 8.83 6.63
N GLY A 260 -12.33 9.84 6.63
CA GLY A 260 -13.04 10.31 7.83
C GLY A 260 -13.87 9.23 8.52
N PHE A 261 -14.52 8.32 7.75
CA PHE A 261 -15.28 7.20 8.33
C PHE A 261 -14.40 6.20 9.09
N ALA A 262 -13.11 6.12 8.75
CA ALA A 262 -12.15 5.35 9.53
C ALA A 262 -11.50 6.17 10.67
N GLY A 263 -11.99 7.40 10.94
CA GLY A 263 -11.51 8.27 12.02
C GLY A 263 -10.42 9.26 11.61
N GLY A 264 -10.19 9.45 10.30
CA GLY A 264 -9.19 10.41 9.78
C GLY A 264 -9.51 11.88 10.05
N GLU A 265 -10.78 12.23 10.39
CA GLU A 265 -11.13 13.58 10.83
C GLU A 265 -10.68 13.88 12.26
N ALA A 266 -10.70 12.86 13.14
CA ALA A 266 -10.40 13.06 14.56
C ALA A 266 -8.90 13.16 14.82
N THR A 267 -8.07 12.40 14.06
CA THR A 267 -6.63 12.38 14.22
C THR A 267 -5.97 11.76 12.97
N THR A 268 -4.65 11.89 12.85
CA THR A 268 -3.88 11.19 11.82
C THR A 268 -3.88 9.68 12.08
N PHE A 269 -3.72 8.88 11.03
CA PHE A 269 -3.61 7.42 11.21
C PHE A 269 -2.29 7.03 11.88
N ALA A 270 -1.20 7.78 11.67
CA ALA A 270 0.05 7.60 12.37
C ALA A 270 -0.12 7.74 13.90
N ALA A 271 -0.93 8.70 14.35
CA ALA A 271 -1.15 8.92 15.77
C ALA A 271 -1.77 7.73 16.52
N ARG A 272 -2.36 6.78 15.82
CA ARG A 272 -2.88 5.54 16.42
C ARG A 272 -1.76 4.69 17.04
N GLY A 273 -0.56 4.68 16.44
CA GLY A 273 0.59 3.97 17.00
C GLY A 273 1.03 4.53 18.36
N LEU A 274 0.81 5.83 18.61
CA LEU A 274 1.17 6.47 19.88
C LEU A 274 0.40 5.89 21.08
N ALA A 275 -0.84 5.45 20.87
CA ALA A 275 -1.65 4.82 21.93
C ALA A 275 -1.06 3.48 22.40
N TYR A 276 -0.21 2.86 21.58
CA TYR A 276 0.50 1.61 21.87
C TYR A 276 1.97 1.82 22.24
N GLY A 277 2.41 3.08 22.43
CA GLY A 277 3.80 3.42 22.73
C GLY A 277 4.76 3.16 21.56
N LEU A 278 4.26 3.14 20.31
CA LEU A 278 5.07 2.92 19.12
C LEU A 278 5.53 4.25 18.49
N PRO A 279 6.78 4.36 18.05
CA PRO A 279 7.22 5.43 17.16
C PRO A 279 6.29 5.51 15.95
N SER A 280 5.89 6.73 15.59
CA SER A 280 4.88 6.93 14.56
C SER A 280 5.27 8.11 13.68
N LEU A 281 5.30 7.89 12.37
CA LEU A 281 5.70 8.87 11.36
C LEU A 281 4.56 9.10 10.38
N ARG A 282 4.32 10.34 9.97
CA ARG A 282 3.44 10.69 8.86
C ARG A 282 4.26 11.21 7.70
N VAL A 283 4.18 10.56 6.56
CA VAL A 283 5.11 10.73 5.42
C VAL A 283 4.31 11.06 4.17
N ASP A 284 4.81 11.99 3.37
CA ASP A 284 4.30 12.25 2.03
C ASP A 284 4.53 11.02 1.14
N GLY A 285 3.45 10.26 0.92
CA GLY A 285 3.46 9.02 0.13
C GLY A 285 3.64 9.25 -1.37
N ASN A 286 3.56 10.50 -1.84
CA ASN A 286 3.87 10.90 -3.21
C ASN A 286 5.33 11.34 -3.39
N ASP A 287 6.11 11.38 -2.31
CA ASP A 287 7.53 11.72 -2.30
C ASP A 287 8.38 10.45 -2.17
N PHE A 288 9.00 10.03 -3.27
CA PHE A 288 9.84 8.82 -3.32
C PHE A 288 10.98 8.86 -2.28
N LEU A 289 11.64 10.03 -2.12
CA LEU A 289 12.75 10.17 -1.20
C LEU A 289 12.29 10.12 0.27
N ALA A 290 11.16 10.74 0.58
CA ALA A 290 10.59 10.73 1.92
C ALA A 290 10.14 9.31 2.34
N VAL A 291 9.46 8.58 1.44
CA VAL A 291 9.05 7.18 1.67
C VAL A 291 10.27 6.29 1.86
N TYR A 292 11.31 6.45 1.02
CA TYR A 292 12.56 5.70 1.15
C TYR A 292 13.22 5.98 2.51
N ALA A 293 13.42 7.25 2.86
CA ALA A 293 14.11 7.66 4.08
C ALA A 293 13.38 7.19 5.35
N ALA A 294 12.06 7.36 5.41
CA ALA A 294 11.27 6.93 6.56
C ALA A 294 11.24 5.39 6.69
N THR A 295 11.10 4.67 5.58
CA THR A 295 11.17 3.20 5.58
C THR A 295 12.53 2.71 6.02
N ARG A 296 13.63 3.32 5.54
CA ARG A 296 14.98 2.97 5.95
C ARG A 296 15.21 3.23 7.43
N TRP A 297 14.80 4.40 7.94
CA TRP A 297 14.87 4.74 9.36
C TRP A 297 14.14 3.71 10.22
N ALA A 298 12.92 3.33 9.84
CA ALA A 298 12.12 2.34 10.56
C ALA A 298 12.72 0.93 10.49
N ALA A 299 13.28 0.54 9.33
CA ALA A 299 13.95 -0.74 9.14
C ALA A 299 15.24 -0.84 9.98
N ASP A 300 16.05 0.21 10.00
CA ASP A 300 17.26 0.27 10.81
C ASP A 300 16.94 0.19 12.31
N ARG A 301 15.86 0.85 12.74
CA ARG A 301 15.35 0.76 14.10
C ARG A 301 14.93 -0.68 14.45
N ALA A 302 14.17 -1.32 13.57
CA ALA A 302 13.73 -2.70 13.76
C ALA A 302 14.94 -3.67 13.87
N ARG A 303 15.94 -3.53 12.99
CA ARG A 303 17.18 -4.32 13.02
C ARG A 303 18.04 -4.07 14.26
N ALA A 304 17.98 -2.89 14.83
CA ALA A 304 18.64 -2.55 16.09
C ALA A 304 17.91 -3.07 17.34
N ASN A 305 16.90 -3.93 17.19
CA ASN A 305 16.04 -4.45 18.28
C ASN A 305 15.27 -3.36 19.06
N LEU A 306 15.01 -2.22 18.42
CA LEU A 306 14.27 -1.11 19.01
C LEU A 306 12.74 -1.24 18.80
N GLY A 307 12.29 -2.33 18.18
CA GLY A 307 10.87 -2.66 17.99
C GLY A 307 10.25 -2.05 16.73
N ALA A 308 8.92 -2.09 16.70
CA ALA A 308 8.12 -1.68 15.56
C ALA A 308 8.05 -0.16 15.38
N THR A 309 7.77 0.27 14.15
CA THR A 309 7.43 1.66 13.79
C THR A 309 6.15 1.66 12.97
N VAL A 310 5.23 2.59 13.25
CA VAL A 310 4.04 2.86 12.42
C VAL A 310 4.37 4.00 11.47
N ILE A 311 4.07 3.83 10.19
CA ILE A 311 4.25 4.87 9.16
C ILE A 311 2.91 5.09 8.46
N GLU A 312 2.34 6.28 8.55
CA GLU A 312 1.26 6.71 7.67
C GLU A 312 1.89 7.26 6.37
N LEU A 313 1.63 6.58 5.27
CA LEU A 313 1.95 7.01 3.92
C LEU A 313 0.75 7.79 3.37
N PHE A 314 0.82 9.12 3.51
CA PHE A 314 -0.25 10.03 3.14
C PHE A 314 -0.19 10.32 1.65
N THR A 315 -1.14 9.78 0.90
CA THR A 315 -1.15 9.77 -0.56
C THR A 315 -2.57 9.88 -1.11
N TYR A 316 -2.74 9.68 -2.41
CA TYR A 316 -4.04 9.77 -3.05
C TYR A 316 -4.23 8.67 -4.11
N ARG A 317 -5.33 7.92 -4.04
CA ARG A 317 -5.73 6.97 -5.08
C ARG A 317 -6.31 7.74 -6.28
N ARG A 318 -5.55 7.87 -7.36
CA ARG A 318 -5.99 8.65 -8.53
C ARG A 318 -7.11 7.98 -9.32
N ASP A 319 -7.03 6.67 -9.52
CA ASP A 319 -8.01 5.89 -10.29
C ASP A 319 -9.17 5.34 -9.42
N ALA A 320 -10.10 4.66 -10.09
CA ALA A 320 -11.14 3.88 -9.44
C ALA A 320 -10.53 2.85 -8.47
N HIS A 321 -11.32 2.43 -7.47
CA HIS A 321 -10.86 1.39 -6.54
C HIS A 321 -10.48 0.10 -7.27
N SER A 322 -11.29 -0.30 -8.23
CA SER A 322 -11.08 -1.47 -9.08
C SER A 322 -11.77 -1.28 -10.42
N THR A 323 -11.62 -2.25 -11.32
CA THR A 323 -12.34 -2.27 -12.61
C THR A 323 -13.87 -2.40 -12.50
N SER A 324 -14.38 -2.65 -11.31
CA SER A 324 -15.82 -2.72 -10.99
C SER A 324 -16.36 -1.49 -10.26
N ASP A 325 -15.52 -0.46 -10.08
CA ASP A 325 -15.86 0.77 -9.35
C ASP A 325 -16.03 1.97 -10.28
N ASP A 326 -16.93 2.89 -9.91
CA ASP A 326 -17.18 4.16 -10.58
C ASP A 326 -16.97 5.33 -9.59
N PRO A 327 -15.79 5.95 -9.57
CA PRO A 327 -15.48 7.00 -8.60
C PRO A 327 -16.30 8.29 -8.80
N THR A 328 -16.88 8.51 -9.95
CA THR A 328 -17.70 9.71 -10.22
C THR A 328 -18.97 9.77 -9.38
N ARG A 329 -19.34 8.66 -8.74
CA ARG A 329 -20.50 8.56 -7.86
C ARG A 329 -20.27 9.09 -6.45
N TYR A 330 -19.01 9.26 -6.02
CA TYR A 330 -18.71 9.61 -4.63
C TYR A 330 -17.69 10.72 -4.46
N ARG A 331 -16.90 11.07 -5.49
CA ARG A 331 -15.93 12.17 -5.45
C ARG A 331 -15.97 12.98 -6.75
N PRO A 332 -15.49 14.24 -6.76
CA PRO A 332 -15.31 15.03 -7.97
C PRO A 332 -14.38 14.33 -8.96
N ALA A 333 -14.66 14.48 -10.26
CA ALA A 333 -13.86 13.85 -11.31
C ALA A 333 -12.44 14.43 -11.41
N ASP A 334 -12.28 15.70 -11.08
CA ASP A 334 -11.02 16.47 -11.08
C ASP A 334 -10.27 16.44 -9.73
N GLU A 335 -10.83 15.82 -8.69
CA GLU A 335 -10.18 15.71 -7.37
C GLU A 335 -8.76 15.09 -7.44
N PRO A 336 -8.50 14.04 -8.26
CA PRO A 336 -7.16 13.51 -8.41
C PRO A 336 -6.13 14.51 -8.96
N ASP A 337 -6.54 15.42 -9.83
CA ASP A 337 -5.67 16.44 -10.43
C ASP A 337 -5.47 17.65 -9.51
N ALA A 338 -6.43 17.90 -8.62
CA ALA A 338 -6.33 18.93 -7.60
C ALA A 338 -5.48 18.51 -6.38
N TRP A 339 -5.05 17.23 -6.29
CA TRP A 339 -4.28 16.72 -5.16
C TRP A 339 -2.94 17.48 -4.98
N PRO A 340 -2.71 18.15 -3.82
CA PRO A 340 -1.63 19.13 -3.70
C PRO A 340 -0.23 18.51 -3.59
N LEU A 341 -0.11 17.22 -3.25
CA LEU A 341 1.18 16.55 -3.17
C LEU A 341 1.63 15.97 -4.52
N GLY A 342 0.81 16.15 -5.56
CA GLY A 342 1.19 15.82 -6.93
C GLY A 342 1.22 14.33 -7.26
N ASP A 343 1.77 14.01 -8.42
CA ASP A 343 1.95 12.65 -8.92
C ASP A 343 3.35 12.13 -8.56
N PRO A 344 3.50 10.93 -7.97
CA PRO A 344 4.80 10.44 -7.50
C PRO A 344 5.80 10.21 -8.63
N VAL A 345 5.36 9.81 -9.83
CA VAL A 345 6.24 9.61 -10.99
C VAL A 345 6.74 10.96 -11.48
N GLU A 346 5.82 11.93 -11.66
CA GLU A 346 6.19 13.26 -12.17
C GLU A 346 7.08 14.02 -11.19
N ARG A 347 6.87 13.86 -9.88
CA ARG A 347 7.72 14.49 -8.84
C ARG A 347 9.15 13.96 -8.85
N LEU A 348 9.34 12.63 -8.94
CA LEU A 348 10.70 12.07 -9.01
C LEU A 348 11.37 12.42 -10.34
N LYS A 349 10.60 12.44 -11.45
CA LYS A 349 11.08 12.92 -12.76
C LYS A 349 11.55 14.38 -12.69
N ALA A 350 10.71 15.26 -12.13
CA ALA A 350 11.05 16.67 -11.97
C ALA A 350 12.32 16.87 -11.13
N HIS A 351 12.48 16.09 -10.07
CA HIS A 351 13.71 16.10 -9.27
C HIS A 351 14.94 15.72 -10.09
N LEU A 352 14.87 14.61 -10.82
CA LEU A 352 15.99 14.16 -11.66
C LEU A 352 16.35 15.19 -12.75
N ILE A 353 15.35 15.86 -13.34
CA ILE A 353 15.57 16.96 -14.29
C ILE A 353 16.24 18.15 -13.59
N ALA A 354 15.77 18.55 -12.41
CA ALA A 354 16.29 19.67 -11.65
C ALA A 354 17.79 19.51 -11.26
N ILE A 355 18.20 18.26 -11.01
CA ILE A 355 19.62 17.94 -10.69
C ILE A 355 20.45 17.61 -11.95
N GLY A 356 19.89 17.72 -13.16
CA GLY A 356 20.58 17.49 -14.44
C GLY A 356 20.82 16.02 -14.80
N GLU A 357 20.10 15.10 -14.17
CA GLU A 357 20.27 13.65 -14.33
C GLU A 357 19.18 12.98 -15.19
N TRP A 358 18.27 13.77 -15.75
CA TRP A 358 17.17 13.33 -16.61
C TRP A 358 16.75 14.41 -17.59
N ASP A 359 16.24 14.01 -18.73
CA ASP A 359 15.70 14.91 -19.75
C ASP A 359 14.48 14.28 -20.48
N GLU A 360 13.82 15.08 -21.34
CA GLU A 360 12.65 14.64 -22.10
C GLU A 360 12.98 13.50 -23.10
N ALA A 361 14.19 13.47 -23.65
CA ALA A 361 14.59 12.42 -24.59
C ALA A 361 14.75 11.08 -23.87
N GLN A 362 15.36 11.08 -22.69
CA GLN A 362 15.50 9.91 -21.81
C GLN A 362 14.12 9.43 -21.35
N ASP A 363 13.20 10.35 -21.01
CA ASP A 363 11.83 10.00 -20.62
C ASP A 363 11.06 9.31 -21.74
N ALA A 364 11.08 9.88 -22.95
CA ALA A 364 10.43 9.30 -24.11
C ALA A 364 11.04 7.94 -24.51
N ALA A 365 12.37 7.80 -24.42
CA ALA A 365 13.06 6.55 -24.68
C ALA A 365 12.66 5.45 -23.66
N LEU A 366 12.65 5.80 -22.37
CA LEU A 366 12.23 4.86 -21.33
C LEU A 366 10.75 4.48 -21.48
N ALA A 367 9.87 5.43 -21.71
CA ALA A 367 8.44 5.14 -21.91
C ALA A 367 8.23 4.16 -23.08
N THR A 368 8.96 4.34 -24.19
CA THR A 368 8.92 3.45 -25.35
C THR A 368 9.43 2.05 -25.00
N GLU A 369 10.58 1.95 -24.36
CA GLU A 369 11.15 0.69 -23.90
C GLU A 369 10.20 -0.09 -23.01
N LEU A 370 9.61 0.59 -22.01
CA LEU A 370 8.68 -0.03 -21.05
C LEU A 370 7.39 -0.49 -21.73
N ALA A 371 6.86 0.28 -22.67
CA ALA A 371 5.68 -0.10 -23.45
C ALA A 371 5.93 -1.38 -24.27
N GLU A 372 7.08 -1.46 -24.96
CA GLU A 372 7.46 -2.66 -25.72
C GLU A 372 7.71 -3.86 -24.81
N HIS A 373 8.37 -3.67 -23.65
CA HIS A 373 8.58 -4.72 -22.66
C HIS A 373 7.25 -5.28 -22.14
N VAL A 374 6.34 -4.42 -21.68
CA VAL A 374 5.00 -4.81 -21.21
C VAL A 374 4.18 -5.51 -22.28
N LYS A 375 4.28 -5.03 -23.55
CA LYS A 375 3.61 -5.65 -24.68
C LYS A 375 4.16 -7.05 -25.00
N ALA A 376 5.48 -7.22 -24.96
CA ALA A 376 6.14 -8.51 -25.23
C ALA A 376 5.76 -9.54 -24.17
N GLU A 377 5.88 -9.19 -22.88
CA GLU A 377 5.50 -10.05 -21.78
C GLU A 377 4.01 -10.39 -21.77
N GLY A 378 3.16 -9.40 -22.10
CA GLY A 378 1.72 -9.60 -22.25
C GLY A 378 1.38 -10.59 -23.36
N LYS A 379 2.02 -10.49 -24.54
CA LYS A 379 1.82 -11.44 -25.63
C LYS A 379 2.26 -12.86 -25.26
N ALA A 380 3.38 -12.98 -24.57
CA ALA A 380 3.91 -14.28 -24.12
C ALA A 380 3.00 -14.91 -23.05
N SER A 381 2.44 -14.11 -22.13
CA SER A 381 1.48 -14.60 -21.13
C SER A 381 0.14 -15.00 -21.76
N GLU A 382 -0.41 -14.18 -22.69
CA GLU A 382 -1.66 -14.50 -23.39
C GLU A 382 -1.58 -15.82 -24.19
N ALA A 383 -0.39 -16.18 -24.69
CA ALA A 383 -0.18 -17.43 -25.40
C ALA A 383 -0.37 -18.69 -24.49
N LEU A 384 -0.25 -18.53 -23.18
CA LEU A 384 -0.51 -19.58 -22.20
C LEU A 384 -1.99 -19.71 -21.82
N GLY A 385 -2.82 -18.77 -22.29
CA GLY A 385 -4.27 -18.73 -22.05
C GLY A 385 -4.72 -17.43 -21.38
N THR A 386 -6.04 -17.23 -21.44
CA THR A 386 -6.76 -16.12 -20.79
C THR A 386 -8.01 -16.66 -20.10
N LEU A 387 -8.81 -15.82 -19.46
CA LEU A 387 -10.04 -16.22 -18.77
C LEU A 387 -10.95 -17.08 -19.64
N HIS A 388 -11.03 -16.82 -20.95
CA HIS A 388 -11.96 -17.50 -21.86
C HIS A 388 -11.29 -18.28 -23.00
N SER A 389 -9.96 -18.33 -23.05
CA SER A 389 -9.23 -18.99 -24.15
C SER A 389 -7.97 -19.71 -23.67
N GLY A 390 -7.54 -20.69 -24.44
CA GLY A 390 -6.34 -21.49 -24.17
C GLY A 390 -6.55 -22.65 -23.20
N ALA A 391 -5.46 -23.29 -22.84
CA ALA A 391 -5.48 -24.39 -21.88
C ALA A 391 -5.86 -23.89 -20.48
N ARG A 392 -6.62 -24.67 -19.76
CA ARG A 392 -7.05 -24.38 -18.39
C ARG A 392 -6.28 -25.23 -17.40
N ILE A 393 -6.05 -24.66 -16.22
CA ILE A 393 -5.54 -25.41 -15.08
C ILE A 393 -6.59 -26.44 -14.68
N ALA A 394 -6.17 -27.68 -14.49
CA ALA A 394 -7.09 -28.75 -14.09
C ALA A 394 -7.67 -28.45 -12.71
N SER A 395 -9.00 -28.52 -12.57
CA SER A 395 -9.69 -28.26 -11.31
C SER A 395 -9.27 -29.24 -10.20
N SER A 396 -8.82 -30.46 -10.54
CA SER A 396 -8.26 -31.43 -9.59
C SER A 396 -7.05 -30.89 -8.82
N THR A 397 -6.34 -29.87 -9.35
CA THR A 397 -5.19 -29.25 -8.65
C THR A 397 -5.59 -28.52 -7.37
N MET A 398 -6.90 -28.30 -7.11
CA MET A 398 -7.37 -27.71 -5.85
C MET A 398 -6.98 -28.53 -4.62
N PHE A 399 -6.72 -29.82 -4.80
CA PHE A 399 -6.30 -30.72 -3.73
C PHE A 399 -4.79 -30.82 -3.57
N ASP A 400 -4.01 -30.29 -4.52
CA ASP A 400 -2.55 -30.36 -4.50
C ASP A 400 -1.95 -29.30 -3.58
N ASP A 401 -0.75 -29.53 -3.05
CA ASP A 401 0.09 -28.56 -2.33
C ASP A 401 -0.52 -27.99 -1.02
N VAL A 402 -1.62 -28.55 -0.52
CA VAL A 402 -2.24 -28.11 0.74
C VAL A 402 -1.54 -28.74 1.94
N TYR A 403 -1.25 -30.03 1.85
CA TYR A 403 -0.55 -30.81 2.86
C TYR A 403 0.59 -31.60 2.22
N LYS A 404 1.64 -31.87 2.99
CA LYS A 404 2.72 -32.77 2.55
C LYS A 404 2.17 -34.15 2.25
N ASP A 405 1.38 -34.70 3.16
CA ASP A 405 0.67 -35.96 3.02
C ASP A 405 -0.82 -35.66 3.05
N MET A 406 -1.54 -36.04 2.01
CA MET A 406 -2.96 -35.71 1.89
C MET A 406 -3.79 -36.41 2.97
N PRO A 407 -4.57 -35.68 3.79
CA PRO A 407 -5.43 -36.30 4.77
C PRO A 407 -6.56 -37.16 4.13
N PRO A 408 -7.01 -38.25 4.80
CA PRO A 408 -8.01 -39.17 4.22
C PRO A 408 -9.32 -38.52 3.80
N HIS A 409 -9.73 -37.44 4.46
CA HIS A 409 -10.95 -36.71 4.08
C HIS A 409 -10.78 -35.95 2.76
N LEU A 410 -9.60 -35.38 2.49
CA LEU A 410 -9.33 -34.73 1.20
C LEU A 410 -9.11 -35.75 0.07
N GLU A 411 -8.52 -36.91 0.37
CA GLU A 411 -8.45 -38.01 -0.60
C GLU A 411 -9.85 -38.50 -1.01
N ARG A 412 -10.77 -38.60 -0.05
CA ARG A 412 -12.18 -38.94 -0.34
C ARG A 412 -12.83 -37.89 -1.23
N GLN A 413 -12.73 -36.60 -0.85
CA GLN A 413 -13.28 -35.50 -1.64
C GLN A 413 -12.68 -35.45 -3.05
N ARG A 414 -11.37 -35.68 -3.19
CA ARG A 414 -10.69 -35.75 -4.51
C ARG A 414 -11.26 -36.85 -5.38
N ARG A 415 -11.48 -38.06 -4.81
CA ARG A 415 -12.11 -39.18 -5.52
C ARG A 415 -13.54 -38.85 -5.97
N GLU A 416 -14.36 -38.36 -5.05
CA GLU A 416 -15.75 -37.94 -5.35
C GLU A 416 -15.79 -36.88 -6.47
N PHE A 417 -14.91 -35.88 -6.40
CA PHE A 417 -14.79 -34.83 -7.41
C PHE A 417 -14.34 -35.34 -8.77
N SER A 418 -13.46 -36.33 -8.81
CA SER A 418 -12.95 -36.96 -10.04
C SER A 418 -13.90 -37.98 -10.64
N GLY A 419 -15.02 -38.28 -10.00
CA GLY A 419 -15.97 -39.29 -10.45
C GLY A 419 -15.45 -40.74 -10.35
N LEU A 420 -14.48 -40.97 -9.45
CA LEU A 420 -13.83 -42.27 -9.19
C LEU A 420 -14.38 -42.94 -7.95
#